data_2e6c32230b599b21ee6eac7052b34e5a
#
_entry.id   2e6c32230b599b21ee6eac7052b34e5a
#
_cell.length_a   1.000
_cell.length_b   1.000
_cell.length_c   1.000
_cell.angle_alpha   90.00
_cell.angle_beta   90.00
_cell.angle_gamma   90.00
#
_symmetry.space_group_name_H-M   'P 1'
#
loop_
_entity.id
_entity.type
_entity.pdbx_description
1 polymer ?
#
loop_
_entity_poly.entity_id
_entity_poly.type
_entity_poly.pdbx_seq_one_letter_code
_entity_poly.pdbx_strand_id
1 'polypeptide(L)'
;METIFFTVVAAVAVLFSILVITCKNPINSALSLVMTFFCLATFYVMLDAPFMAAIQVIVYAGAIMVLIVFVIMLLNIRTESGKRGGHALVASYIIGFFVLVETFYFLNKSTLTGNKGIMDAAYINNAGHTELIGKAMFTEFLLPFEITSLLLLVAIVGAVILTKKKIS
;
A
#
# COMPACT_ATOMS: atom_id res chain seq x y z
N MET A 1 24.59 -6.48 -7.79
CA MET A 1 23.40 -6.68 -8.63
C MET A 1 22.14 -6.16 -7.93
N GLU A 2 21.94 -6.46 -6.65
CA GLU A 2 20.78 -6.02 -5.86
C GLU A 2 20.59 -4.50 -5.81
N THR A 3 21.68 -3.74 -5.61
CA THR A 3 21.62 -2.28 -5.57
C THR A 3 21.17 -1.66 -6.88
N ILE A 4 21.60 -2.21 -8.03
CA ILE A 4 21.19 -1.72 -9.34
C ILE A 4 19.69 -2.02 -9.54
N PHE A 5 19.25 -3.22 -9.21
CA PHE A 5 17.85 -3.61 -9.29
C PHE A 5 16.97 -2.74 -8.40
N PHE A 6 17.39 -2.53 -7.13
CA PHE A 6 16.72 -1.60 -6.22
C PHE A 6 16.57 -0.21 -6.83
N THR A 7 17.67 0.35 -7.37
CA THR A 7 17.66 1.71 -7.93
C THR A 7 16.70 1.82 -9.12
N VAL A 8 16.64 0.81 -9.97
CA VAL A 8 15.71 0.79 -11.11
C VAL A 8 14.26 0.75 -10.62
N VAL A 9 13.94 -0.16 -9.69
CA VAL A 9 12.57 -0.26 -9.14
C VAL A 9 12.18 1.01 -8.40
N ALA A 10 13.12 1.63 -7.65
CA ALA A 10 12.88 2.88 -6.95
C ALA A 10 12.61 4.04 -7.93
N ALA A 11 13.37 4.14 -9.01
CA ALA A 11 13.13 5.16 -10.03
C ALA A 11 11.75 4.99 -10.69
N VAL A 12 11.36 3.75 -10.99
CA VAL A 12 10.04 3.42 -11.54
C VAL A 12 8.94 3.77 -10.54
N ALA A 13 9.10 3.42 -9.26
CA ALA A 13 8.14 3.73 -8.21
C ALA A 13 7.91 5.23 -8.06
N VAL A 14 8.99 6.03 -8.04
CA VAL A 14 8.92 7.50 -7.97
C VAL A 14 8.22 8.06 -9.21
N LEU A 15 8.55 7.57 -10.40
CA LEU A 15 7.93 8.01 -11.65
C LEU A 15 6.42 7.77 -11.63
N PHE A 16 5.97 6.57 -11.30
CA PHE A 16 4.54 6.27 -11.21
C PHE A 16 3.85 7.02 -10.08
N SER A 17 4.50 7.24 -8.93
CA SER A 17 3.95 8.07 -7.85
C SER A 17 3.72 9.53 -8.28
N ILE A 18 4.61 10.08 -9.10
CA ILE A 18 4.42 11.40 -9.69
C ILE A 18 3.25 11.39 -10.67
N LEU A 19 3.12 10.35 -11.49
CA LEU A 19 2.00 10.20 -12.43
C LEU A 19 0.66 10.10 -11.71
N VAL A 20 0.58 9.45 -10.53
CA VAL A 20 -0.65 9.42 -9.70
C VAL A 20 -1.17 10.83 -9.42
N ILE A 21 -0.28 11.76 -9.14
CA ILE A 21 -0.64 13.13 -8.72
C ILE A 21 -0.86 14.04 -9.93
N THR A 22 -0.13 13.81 -11.03
CA THR A 22 -0.11 14.71 -12.19
C THR A 22 -1.12 14.35 -13.28
N CYS A 23 -1.54 13.08 -13.35
CA CYS A 23 -2.52 12.64 -14.34
C CYS A 23 -3.88 13.30 -14.11
N LYS A 24 -4.39 13.95 -15.16
CA LYS A 24 -5.73 14.57 -15.16
C LYS A 24 -6.86 13.54 -15.25
N ASN A 25 -6.60 12.40 -15.90
CA ASN A 25 -7.58 11.34 -16.02
C ASN A 25 -7.53 10.45 -14.77
N PRO A 26 -8.64 10.33 -14.01
CA PRO A 26 -8.68 9.52 -12.78
C PRO A 26 -8.33 8.04 -13.00
N ILE A 27 -8.68 7.49 -14.17
CA ILE A 27 -8.37 6.09 -14.51
C ILE A 27 -6.85 5.92 -14.67
N ASN A 28 -6.19 6.83 -15.38
CA ASN A 28 -4.73 6.78 -15.57
C ASN A 28 -4.00 6.98 -14.25
N SER A 29 -4.52 7.86 -13.38
CA SER A 29 -3.99 8.05 -12.01
C SER A 29 -4.11 6.76 -11.21
N ALA A 30 -5.26 6.11 -11.23
CA ALA A 30 -5.49 4.85 -10.53
C ALA A 30 -4.60 3.71 -11.07
N LEU A 31 -4.42 3.60 -12.39
CA LEU A 31 -3.50 2.62 -12.98
C LEU A 31 -2.04 2.89 -12.61
N SER A 32 -1.64 4.15 -12.54
CA SER A 32 -0.31 4.53 -12.06
C SER A 32 -0.10 4.12 -10.60
N LEU A 33 -1.15 4.22 -9.75
CA LEU A 33 -1.10 3.78 -8.37
C LEU A 33 -0.95 2.25 -8.26
N VAL A 34 -1.63 1.49 -9.13
CA VAL A 34 -1.44 0.03 -9.22
C VAL A 34 0.01 -0.31 -9.51
N MET A 35 0.65 0.38 -10.48
CA MET A 35 2.06 0.16 -10.79
C MET A 35 2.98 0.51 -9.61
N THR A 36 2.66 1.57 -8.85
CA THR A 36 3.39 1.89 -7.61
C THR A 36 3.27 0.76 -6.59
N PHE A 37 2.10 0.14 -6.44
CA PHE A 37 1.91 -1.00 -5.53
C PHE A 37 2.68 -2.25 -5.96
N PHE A 38 2.86 -2.50 -7.26
CA PHE A 38 3.74 -3.57 -7.74
C PHE A 38 5.21 -3.30 -7.41
N CYS A 39 5.66 -2.04 -7.51
CA CYS A 39 7.01 -1.67 -7.07
C CYS A 39 7.18 -1.89 -5.56
N LEU A 40 6.17 -1.53 -4.73
CA LEU A 40 6.20 -1.80 -3.29
C LEU A 40 6.24 -3.30 -2.99
N ALA A 41 5.46 -4.12 -3.70
CA ALA A 41 5.52 -5.57 -3.57
C ALA A 41 6.92 -6.12 -3.90
N THR A 42 7.58 -5.57 -4.92
CA THR A 42 8.95 -5.92 -5.27
C THR A 42 9.92 -5.56 -4.13
N PHE A 43 9.76 -4.40 -3.48
CA PHE A 43 10.56 -4.04 -2.31
C PHE A 43 10.34 -4.98 -1.14
N TYR A 44 9.11 -5.44 -0.89
CA TYR A 44 8.87 -6.45 0.14
C TYR A 44 9.59 -7.77 -0.15
N VAL A 45 9.65 -8.20 -1.41
CA VAL A 45 10.44 -9.38 -1.79
C VAL A 45 11.93 -9.16 -1.52
N MET A 46 12.46 -7.97 -1.86
CA MET A 46 13.87 -7.61 -1.60
C MET A 46 14.21 -7.53 -0.10
N LEU A 47 13.20 -7.30 0.74
CA LEU A 47 13.33 -7.25 2.21
C LEU A 47 13.07 -8.61 2.88
N ASP A 48 13.10 -9.70 2.11
CA ASP A 48 12.79 -11.05 2.60
C ASP A 48 11.42 -11.16 3.29
N ALA A 49 10.41 -10.40 2.80
CA ALA A 49 9.05 -10.39 3.31
C ALA A 49 8.02 -10.88 2.26
N PRO A 50 8.12 -12.13 1.77
CA PRO A 50 7.30 -12.61 0.66
C PRO A 50 5.79 -12.65 0.98
N PHE A 51 5.41 -12.87 2.23
CA PHE A 51 4.02 -12.84 2.67
C PHE A 51 3.43 -11.42 2.53
N MET A 52 4.18 -10.39 2.92
CA MET A 52 3.76 -9.00 2.76
C MET A 52 3.66 -8.61 1.28
N ALA A 53 4.58 -9.10 0.44
CA ALA A 53 4.52 -8.90 -1.01
C ALA A 53 3.24 -9.51 -1.60
N ALA A 54 2.87 -10.73 -1.19
CA ALA A 54 1.65 -11.38 -1.64
C ALA A 54 0.39 -10.60 -1.22
N ILE A 55 0.30 -10.13 0.03
CA ILE A 55 -0.80 -9.27 0.50
C ILE A 55 -0.86 -7.97 -0.31
N GLN A 56 0.28 -7.33 -0.57
CA GLN A 56 0.34 -6.10 -1.36
C GLN A 56 -0.27 -6.29 -2.75
N VAL A 57 0.01 -7.41 -3.41
CA VAL A 57 -0.54 -7.69 -4.74
C VAL A 57 -2.00 -8.11 -4.68
N ILE A 58 -2.35 -9.05 -3.80
CA ILE A 58 -3.71 -9.63 -3.79
C ILE A 58 -4.73 -8.64 -3.26
N VAL A 59 -4.43 -7.95 -2.15
CA VAL A 59 -5.38 -7.07 -1.46
C VAL A 59 -5.31 -5.66 -2.02
N TYR A 60 -4.13 -5.03 -2.02
CA TYR A 60 -4.02 -3.62 -2.41
C TYR A 60 -4.12 -3.43 -3.93
N ALA A 61 -3.25 -4.06 -4.71
CA ALA A 61 -3.28 -3.92 -6.17
C ALA A 61 -4.47 -4.67 -6.81
N GLY A 62 -4.85 -5.81 -6.26
CA GLY A 62 -5.96 -6.63 -6.75
C GLY A 62 -7.32 -6.13 -6.25
N ALA A 63 -7.72 -6.45 -5.02
CA ALA A 63 -9.08 -6.22 -4.57
C ALA A 63 -9.43 -4.72 -4.46
N ILE A 64 -8.63 -3.94 -3.75
CA ILE A 64 -8.94 -2.54 -3.44
C ILE A 64 -8.84 -1.68 -4.70
N MET A 65 -7.75 -1.78 -5.46
CA MET A 65 -7.55 -0.94 -6.63
C MET A 65 -8.49 -1.27 -7.78
N VAL A 66 -8.81 -2.56 -7.97
CA VAL A 66 -9.81 -2.97 -8.97
C VAL A 66 -11.18 -2.38 -8.63
N LEU A 67 -11.57 -2.40 -7.34
CA LEU A 67 -12.80 -1.76 -6.89
C LEU A 67 -12.78 -0.25 -7.13
N ILE A 68 -11.70 0.43 -6.81
CA ILE A 68 -11.56 1.88 -7.02
C ILE A 68 -11.65 2.24 -8.51
N VAL A 69 -10.93 1.52 -9.37
CA VAL A 69 -10.99 1.74 -10.83
C VAL A 69 -12.40 1.53 -11.35
N PHE A 70 -13.08 0.48 -10.88
CA PHE A 70 -14.46 0.20 -11.26
C PHE A 70 -15.42 1.33 -10.84
N VAL A 71 -15.29 1.83 -9.60
CA VAL A 71 -16.11 2.94 -9.10
C VAL A 71 -15.84 4.22 -9.89
N ILE A 72 -14.58 4.56 -10.17
CA ILE A 72 -14.20 5.73 -10.98
C ILE A 72 -14.83 5.65 -12.37
N MET A 73 -14.81 4.47 -12.98
CA MET A 73 -15.38 4.23 -14.30
C MET A 73 -16.91 4.38 -14.29
N LEU A 74 -17.59 3.87 -13.26
CA LEU A 74 -19.05 3.97 -13.15
C LEU A 74 -19.55 5.40 -12.86
N LEU A 75 -18.83 6.13 -12.00
CA LEU A 75 -19.22 7.48 -11.60
C LEU A 75 -18.95 8.53 -12.67
N ASN A 76 -18.24 8.19 -13.76
CA ASN A 76 -17.86 9.11 -14.86
C ASN A 76 -17.39 10.48 -14.31
N ILE A 77 -16.45 10.43 -13.37
CA ILE A 77 -15.95 11.62 -12.66
C ILE A 77 -15.25 12.53 -13.66
N ARG A 78 -15.90 13.60 -14.07
CA ARG A 78 -15.29 14.68 -14.84
C ARG A 78 -14.48 15.54 -13.88
N THR A 79 -13.18 15.65 -14.11
CA THR A 79 -12.32 16.56 -13.37
C THR A 79 -12.64 18.01 -13.78
N GLU A 80 -13.40 18.72 -12.94
CA GLU A 80 -13.44 20.17 -13.03
C GLU A 80 -12.08 20.70 -12.56
N SER A 81 -11.34 21.30 -13.46
CA SER A 81 -10.08 22.00 -13.15
C SER A 81 -10.40 23.28 -12.37
N GLY A 82 -10.63 23.15 -11.08
CA GLY A 82 -10.65 24.29 -10.18
C GLY A 82 -9.27 24.97 -10.21
N LYS A 83 -9.22 26.27 -10.51
CA LYS A 83 -7.99 27.07 -10.41
C LYS A 83 -7.50 27.05 -8.96
N ARG A 84 -6.46 26.28 -8.69
CA ARG A 84 -5.78 26.32 -7.38
C ARG A 84 -5.14 27.70 -7.23
N GLY A 85 -5.51 28.45 -6.20
CA GLY A 85 -4.92 29.75 -5.92
C GLY A 85 -3.40 29.61 -5.71
N GLY A 86 -2.60 30.56 -6.27
CA GLY A 86 -1.16 30.49 -6.26
C GLY A 86 -0.53 30.32 -4.86
N HIS A 87 -1.17 30.85 -3.82
CA HIS A 87 -0.72 30.74 -2.42
C HIS A 87 -0.79 29.29 -1.88
N ALA A 88 -1.80 28.51 -2.29
CA ALA A 88 -1.93 27.12 -1.89
C ALA A 88 -0.82 26.24 -2.50
N LEU A 89 -0.39 26.56 -3.72
CA LEU A 89 0.73 25.86 -4.37
C LEU A 89 2.05 26.15 -3.66
N VAL A 90 2.34 27.42 -3.34
CA VAL A 90 3.56 27.77 -2.61
C VAL A 90 3.61 27.10 -1.24
N ALA A 91 2.51 27.13 -0.49
CA ALA A 91 2.40 26.47 0.81
C ALA A 91 2.65 24.95 0.71
N SER A 92 2.11 24.28 -0.32
CA SER A 92 2.31 22.83 -0.50
C SER A 92 3.78 22.48 -0.83
N TYR A 93 4.49 23.28 -1.60
CA TYR A 93 5.92 23.08 -1.84
C TYR A 93 6.76 23.26 -0.58
N ILE A 94 6.47 24.27 0.25
CA ILE A 94 7.18 24.50 1.52
C ILE A 94 6.96 23.33 2.46
N ILE A 95 5.73 22.89 2.64
CA ILE A 95 5.40 21.74 3.51
C ILE A 95 6.08 20.46 3.00
N GLY A 96 5.99 20.18 1.70
CA GLY A 96 6.63 19.01 1.09
C GLY A 96 8.15 19.01 1.27
N PHE A 97 8.79 20.16 1.09
CA PHE A 97 10.23 20.31 1.31
C PHE A 97 10.61 20.10 2.78
N PHE A 98 9.83 20.64 3.71
CA PHE A 98 10.08 20.47 5.15
C PHE A 98 9.98 19.01 5.58
N VAL A 99 8.93 18.29 5.13
CA VAL A 99 8.76 16.86 5.39
C VAL A 99 9.92 16.03 4.82
N LEU A 100 10.39 16.39 3.62
CA LEU A 100 11.52 15.71 2.98
C LEU A 100 12.82 15.89 3.78
N VAL A 101 13.10 17.13 4.22
CA VAL A 101 14.28 17.45 5.05
C VAL A 101 14.22 16.73 6.39
N GLU A 102 13.05 16.71 7.04
CA GLU A 102 12.85 16.03 8.31
C GLU A 102 13.08 14.52 8.16
N THR A 103 12.50 13.91 7.14
CA THR A 103 12.70 12.46 6.82
C THR A 103 14.17 12.16 6.61
N PHE A 104 14.88 12.97 5.82
CA PHE A 104 16.30 12.78 5.57
C PHE A 104 17.14 12.93 6.84
N TYR A 105 16.81 13.90 7.69
CA TYR A 105 17.48 14.10 8.99
C TYR A 105 17.30 12.88 9.91
N PHE A 106 16.09 12.34 10.02
CA PHE A 106 15.82 11.16 10.84
C PHE A 106 16.54 9.92 10.29
N LEU A 107 16.54 9.69 8.98
CA LEU A 107 17.25 8.58 8.36
C LEU A 107 18.76 8.63 8.61
N ASN A 108 19.37 9.81 8.54
CA ASN A 108 20.81 9.96 8.81
C ASN A 108 21.17 9.84 10.31
N LYS A 109 20.24 10.22 11.20
CA LYS A 109 20.49 10.20 12.64
C LYS A 109 20.09 8.90 13.31
N SER A 110 19.23 8.09 12.68
CA SER A 110 18.83 6.80 13.20
C SER A 110 19.99 5.80 13.08
N THR A 111 20.87 5.79 14.06
CA THR A 111 21.64 4.61 14.37
C THR A 111 20.63 3.55 14.80
N LEU A 112 20.39 2.58 13.94
CA LEU A 112 19.53 1.42 14.23
C LEU A 112 20.20 0.57 15.33
N THR A 113 20.29 1.11 16.53
CA THR A 113 20.60 0.39 17.77
C THR A 113 19.36 -0.31 18.30
N GLY A 114 18.62 -0.98 17.40
CA GLY A 114 17.59 -1.91 17.84
C GLY A 114 18.25 -3.14 18.43
N ASN A 115 17.88 -3.52 19.67
CA ASN A 115 18.14 -4.86 20.14
C ASN A 115 17.63 -5.83 19.08
N LYS A 116 18.53 -6.63 18.52
CA LYS A 116 18.15 -7.74 17.63
C LYS A 116 17.22 -8.61 18.46
N GLY A 117 15.94 -8.65 18.10
CA GLY A 117 14.99 -9.54 18.73
C GLY A 117 15.41 -11.01 18.55
N ILE A 118 14.72 -11.91 19.25
CA ILE A 118 14.97 -13.36 19.19
C ILE A 118 14.73 -13.92 17.79
N MET A 119 14.00 -13.19 16.92
CA MET A 119 13.73 -13.56 15.54
C MET A 119 14.85 -13.06 14.62
N ASP A 120 15.91 -13.83 14.51
CA ASP A 120 16.97 -13.63 13.51
C ASP A 120 16.50 -14.14 12.14
N ALA A 121 17.11 -13.59 11.06
CA ALA A 121 16.79 -13.97 9.69
C ALA A 121 16.92 -15.49 9.46
N ALA A 122 17.90 -16.15 10.10
CA ALA A 122 18.05 -17.60 10.07
C ALA A 122 16.85 -18.34 10.70
N TYR A 123 16.32 -17.85 11.81
CA TYR A 123 15.14 -18.43 12.47
C TYR A 123 13.91 -18.30 11.59
N ILE A 124 13.70 -17.11 11.01
CA ILE A 124 12.57 -16.81 10.14
C ILE A 124 12.59 -17.68 8.88
N ASN A 125 13.76 -17.84 8.26
CA ASN A 125 13.92 -18.68 7.06
C ASN A 125 13.73 -20.17 7.34
N ASN A 126 14.10 -20.64 8.52
CA ASN A 126 13.91 -22.05 8.90
C ASN A 126 12.46 -22.37 9.29
N ALA A 127 11.78 -21.47 9.98
CA ALA A 127 10.40 -21.67 10.42
C ALA A 127 9.35 -21.34 9.35
N GLY A 128 9.72 -20.54 8.35
CA GLY A 128 8.83 -20.05 7.30
C GLY A 128 8.02 -18.83 7.72
N HIS A 129 8.06 -17.78 6.88
CA HIS A 129 7.37 -16.49 7.15
C HIS A 129 5.87 -16.67 7.42
N THR A 130 5.20 -17.49 6.61
CA THR A 130 3.74 -17.69 6.71
C THR A 130 3.35 -18.47 7.97
N GLU A 131 4.18 -19.46 8.36
CA GLU A 131 3.93 -20.26 9.56
C GLU A 131 4.07 -19.41 10.82
N LEU A 132 5.11 -18.58 10.92
CA LEU A 132 5.31 -17.69 12.06
C LEU A 132 4.17 -16.68 12.20
N ILE A 133 3.73 -16.08 11.11
CA ILE A 133 2.59 -15.15 11.10
C ILE A 133 1.30 -15.88 11.51
N GLY A 134 1.05 -17.05 10.94
CA GLY A 134 -0.11 -17.86 11.32
C GLY A 134 -0.11 -18.22 12.80
N LYS A 135 1.03 -18.66 13.33
CA LYS A 135 1.18 -18.97 14.76
C LYS A 135 0.90 -17.73 15.63
N ALA A 136 1.47 -16.58 15.30
CA ALA A 136 1.23 -15.35 16.04
C ALA A 136 -0.25 -14.93 16.00
N MET A 137 -0.92 -15.05 14.86
CA MET A 137 -2.35 -14.72 14.70
C MET A 137 -3.25 -15.60 15.56
N PHE A 138 -2.92 -16.89 15.73
CA PHE A 138 -3.71 -17.83 16.51
C PHE A 138 -3.29 -17.94 18.01
N THR A 139 -2.26 -17.19 18.43
CA THR A 139 -1.82 -17.17 19.82
C THR A 139 -1.89 -15.77 20.41
N GLU A 140 -1.03 -14.88 19.97
CA GLU A 140 -0.88 -13.53 20.55
C GLU A 140 -1.93 -12.55 20.01
N PHE A 141 -2.36 -12.70 18.75
CA PHE A 141 -3.28 -11.81 18.05
C PHE A 141 -4.66 -12.45 17.78
N LEU A 142 -5.07 -13.40 18.61
CA LEU A 142 -6.33 -14.14 18.44
C LEU A 142 -7.55 -13.18 18.41
N LEU A 143 -7.62 -12.25 19.37
CA LEU A 143 -8.76 -11.33 19.46
C LEU A 143 -8.86 -10.37 18.27
N PRO A 144 -7.80 -9.69 17.78
CA PRO A 144 -7.83 -8.95 16.52
C PRO A 144 -8.21 -9.82 15.32
N PHE A 145 -7.76 -11.07 15.28
CA PHE A 145 -8.09 -12.02 14.22
C PHE A 145 -9.61 -12.33 14.20
N GLU A 146 -10.21 -12.62 15.35
CA GLU A 146 -11.65 -12.87 15.46
C GLU A 146 -12.48 -11.65 15.07
N ILE A 147 -12.11 -10.44 15.54
CA ILE A 147 -12.80 -9.20 15.18
C ILE A 147 -12.73 -8.97 13.65
N THR A 148 -11.58 -9.22 13.04
CA THR A 148 -11.42 -9.06 11.59
C THR A 148 -12.27 -10.06 10.82
N SER A 149 -12.38 -11.30 11.31
CA SER A 149 -13.24 -12.32 10.69
C SER A 149 -14.72 -11.92 10.69
N LEU A 150 -15.21 -11.39 11.82
CA LEU A 150 -16.58 -10.86 11.92
C LEU A 150 -16.79 -9.67 10.98
N LEU A 151 -15.82 -8.78 10.88
CA LEU A 151 -15.88 -7.63 9.97
C LEU A 151 -15.97 -8.08 8.51
N LEU A 152 -15.18 -9.07 8.10
CA LEU A 152 -15.25 -9.65 6.75
C LEU A 152 -16.60 -10.31 6.49
N LEU A 153 -17.13 -11.05 7.47
CA LEU A 153 -18.47 -11.66 7.34
C LEU A 153 -19.54 -10.60 7.12
N VAL A 154 -19.57 -9.54 7.93
CA VAL A 154 -20.52 -8.44 7.81
C VAL A 154 -20.35 -7.73 6.46
N ALA A 155 -19.14 -7.51 6.00
CA ALA A 155 -18.87 -6.90 4.69
C ALA A 155 -19.43 -7.74 3.54
N ILE A 156 -19.23 -9.07 3.57
CA ILE A 156 -19.75 -9.99 2.55
C ILE A 156 -21.28 -10.01 2.57
N VAL A 157 -21.89 -10.15 3.75
CA VAL A 157 -23.36 -10.13 3.90
C VAL A 157 -23.93 -8.81 3.42
N GLY A 158 -23.31 -7.69 3.80
CA GLY A 158 -23.73 -6.35 3.34
C GLY A 158 -23.66 -6.21 1.83
N ALA A 159 -22.58 -6.65 1.19
CA ALA A 159 -22.42 -6.62 -0.26
C ALA A 159 -23.50 -7.46 -0.97
N VAL A 160 -23.81 -8.65 -0.46
CA VAL A 160 -24.83 -9.54 -1.02
C VAL A 160 -26.23 -8.91 -0.88
N ILE A 161 -26.56 -8.33 0.28
CA ILE A 161 -27.87 -7.69 0.51
C ILE A 161 -28.06 -6.50 -0.41
N LEU A 162 -27.03 -5.65 -0.57
CA LEU A 162 -27.10 -4.45 -1.42
C LEU A 162 -27.21 -4.78 -2.92
N THR A 163 -26.63 -5.90 -3.35
CA THR A 163 -26.65 -6.31 -4.77
C THR A 163 -27.88 -7.12 -5.15
N LYS A 164 -28.60 -7.67 -4.17
CA LYS A 164 -29.78 -8.51 -4.42
C LYS A 164 -30.95 -7.67 -4.90
N LYS A 165 -31.31 -7.78 -6.19
CA LYS A 165 -32.59 -7.29 -6.70
C LYS A 165 -33.73 -8.05 -6.01
N LYS A 166 -34.85 -7.34 -5.66
CA LYS A 166 -36.02 -7.87 -4.96
C LYS A 166 -36.32 -9.31 -5.36
N ILE A 167 -36.45 -10.18 -4.36
CA ILE A 167 -37.11 -11.46 -4.50
C ILE A 167 -38.61 -11.12 -4.51
N SER A 168 -39.27 -11.23 -5.68
CA SER A 168 -40.72 -11.25 -5.74
C SER A 168 -41.22 -12.61 -5.31
#